data_5d58a281680e358b52c86c3710a5c43c
#
_entry.id   5d58a281680e358b52c86c3710a5c43c
#
_cell.length_a   1.000
_cell.length_b   1.000
_cell.length_c   1.000
_cell.angle_alpha   90.00
_cell.angle_beta   90.00
_cell.angle_gamma   90.00
#
_symmetry.space_group_name_H-M   'P 1'
#
loop_
_entity.id
_entity.type
_entity.pdbx_description
1 polymer ?
#
loop_
_entity_poly.entity_id
_entity_poly.type
_entity_poly.pdbx_seq_one_letter_code
_entity_poly.pdbx_strand_id
1 'polypeptide(L)'
;MRQWFFDLMYRFSRPPWDSGITPPEVTALVESGNLRGRALDLGCGTGTNSIYLAQHGFTVVGVDFSARAIATARAKARRAGVAVAFHVADVTRLDFLRESFDFVLDIGCLHTLAATQRARYAESLTRLTHPGSLFLLYAFSPHPPAERGHLIRFRNVGIAPEEVQRTLAQHFALQRVEHGADRDERASAWYWFIRK
;
A
#
# COMPACT_ATOMS: atom_id res chain seq x y z
N MET A 1 12.63 -6.66 -5.65
CA MET A 1 11.94 -7.64 -6.53
C MET A 1 11.88 -7.07 -7.94
N ARG A 2 11.90 -7.88 -9.01
CA ARG A 2 11.96 -7.30 -10.38
C ARG A 2 10.56 -6.99 -10.90
N GLN A 3 10.34 -5.80 -11.43
CA GLN A 3 9.09 -5.31 -12.02
C GLN A 3 8.43 -6.31 -13.00
N TRP A 4 9.23 -6.91 -13.89
CA TRP A 4 8.75 -7.86 -14.90
C TRP A 4 7.99 -9.06 -14.29
N PHE A 5 8.31 -9.44 -13.04
CA PHE A 5 7.65 -10.57 -12.38
C PHE A 5 6.18 -10.24 -12.04
N PHE A 6 5.93 -9.05 -11.49
CA PHE A 6 4.56 -8.61 -11.20
C PHE A 6 3.76 -8.37 -12.48
N ASP A 7 4.39 -7.78 -13.52
CA ASP A 7 3.74 -7.63 -14.83
C ASP A 7 3.35 -8.99 -15.43
N LEU A 8 4.20 -10.02 -15.24
CA LEU A 8 3.90 -11.39 -15.68
C LEU A 8 2.71 -11.98 -14.92
N MET A 9 2.65 -11.80 -13.59
CA MET A 9 1.51 -12.26 -12.78
C MET A 9 0.21 -11.61 -13.22
N TYR A 10 0.18 -10.30 -13.45
CA TYR A 10 -1.00 -9.60 -13.97
C TYR A 10 -1.32 -9.97 -15.43
N ARG A 11 -0.40 -10.61 -16.15
CA ARG A 11 -0.64 -11.05 -17.54
C ARG A 11 -1.37 -12.37 -17.64
N PHE A 12 -1.04 -13.33 -16.78
CA PHE A 12 -1.48 -14.73 -16.93
C PHE A 12 -2.52 -15.16 -15.90
N SER A 13 -2.68 -14.41 -14.82
CA SER A 13 -3.64 -14.74 -13.77
C SER A 13 -4.11 -13.49 -13.01
N ARG A 14 -5.14 -13.64 -12.19
CA ARG A 14 -5.46 -12.70 -11.15
C ARG A 14 -4.56 -13.01 -9.95
N PRO A 15 -3.59 -12.15 -9.60
CA PRO A 15 -2.69 -12.44 -8.48
C PRO A 15 -3.48 -12.63 -7.17
N PRO A 16 -3.00 -13.45 -6.23
CA PRO A 16 -3.69 -13.69 -4.95
C PRO A 16 -3.97 -12.43 -4.13
N TRP A 17 -3.11 -11.42 -4.27
CA TRP A 17 -3.26 -10.13 -3.60
C TRP A 17 -4.28 -9.18 -4.28
N ASP A 18 -4.69 -9.44 -5.53
CA ASP A 18 -5.74 -8.69 -6.23
C ASP A 18 -7.11 -9.32 -6.00
N SER A 19 -7.57 -9.28 -4.74
CA SER A 19 -8.87 -9.86 -4.35
C SER A 19 -10.06 -9.15 -5.01
N GLY A 20 -9.91 -7.87 -5.37
CA GLY A 20 -10.97 -7.00 -5.83
C GLY A 20 -11.95 -6.60 -4.72
N ILE A 21 -11.56 -6.79 -3.46
CA ILE A 21 -12.35 -6.45 -2.27
C ILE A 21 -11.53 -5.45 -1.45
N THR A 22 -12.14 -4.35 -1.07
CA THR A 22 -11.56 -3.40 -0.11
C THR A 22 -11.64 -4.01 1.28
N PRO A 23 -10.54 -4.07 2.04
CA PRO A 23 -10.51 -4.64 3.39
C PRO A 23 -11.43 -3.89 4.36
N PRO A 24 -11.99 -4.60 5.38
CA PRO A 24 -12.87 -4.00 6.37
C PRO A 24 -12.22 -2.87 7.17
N GLU A 25 -10.91 -2.89 7.38
CA GLU A 25 -10.16 -1.84 8.06
C GLU A 25 -10.19 -0.52 7.27
N VAL A 26 -10.13 -0.61 5.94
CA VAL A 26 -10.26 0.57 5.05
C VAL A 26 -11.70 1.04 5.01
N THR A 27 -12.67 0.13 4.86
CA THR A 27 -14.10 0.50 4.79
C THR A 27 -14.56 1.15 6.09
N ALA A 28 -14.25 0.57 7.24
CA ALA A 28 -14.60 1.12 8.55
C ALA A 28 -14.01 2.53 8.76
N LEU A 29 -12.75 2.74 8.33
CA LEU A 29 -12.10 4.03 8.43
C LEU A 29 -12.79 5.10 7.56
N VAL A 30 -13.11 4.77 6.33
CA VAL A 30 -13.77 5.68 5.38
C VAL A 30 -15.21 5.99 5.79
N GLU A 31 -15.95 4.96 6.18
CA GLU A 31 -17.36 5.07 6.59
C GLU A 31 -17.54 5.79 7.92
N SER A 32 -16.51 5.87 8.76
CA SER A 32 -16.53 6.70 9.98
C SER A 32 -16.82 8.18 9.70
N GLY A 33 -16.58 8.63 8.45
CA GLY A 33 -16.81 10.00 8.00
C GLY A 33 -15.80 11.04 8.54
N ASN A 34 -14.85 10.60 9.35
CA ASN A 34 -13.84 11.47 9.97
C ASN A 34 -12.65 11.77 9.04
N LEU A 35 -12.54 11.04 7.93
CA LEU A 35 -11.44 11.15 6.99
C LEU A 35 -11.95 11.63 5.63
N ARG A 36 -11.34 12.67 5.09
CA ARG A 36 -11.70 13.30 3.81
C ARG A 36 -10.46 13.89 3.16
N GLY A 37 -10.60 14.42 1.95
CA GLY A 37 -9.56 15.16 1.25
C GLY A 37 -8.82 14.33 0.21
N ARG A 38 -7.50 14.39 0.24
CA ARG A 38 -6.63 13.75 -0.76
C ARG A 38 -6.08 12.43 -0.22
N ALA A 39 -6.19 11.38 -1.02
CA ALA A 39 -5.68 10.06 -0.67
C ALA A 39 -4.58 9.60 -1.65
N LEU A 40 -3.53 8.98 -1.12
CA LEU A 40 -2.47 8.34 -1.87
C LEU A 40 -2.50 6.83 -1.61
N ASP A 41 -2.65 6.04 -2.67
CA ASP A 41 -2.65 4.56 -2.61
C ASP A 41 -1.32 4.04 -3.19
N LEU A 42 -0.43 3.57 -2.32
CA LEU A 42 0.91 3.11 -2.64
C LEU A 42 0.93 1.61 -2.94
N GLY A 43 1.34 1.25 -4.16
CA GLY A 43 1.21 -0.12 -4.65
C GLY A 43 -0.24 -0.47 -4.97
N CYS A 44 -0.97 0.45 -5.59
CA CYS A 44 -2.43 0.39 -5.79
C CYS A 44 -2.91 -0.79 -6.64
N GLY A 45 -2.00 -1.52 -7.29
CA GLY A 45 -2.33 -2.65 -8.15
C GLY A 45 -3.36 -2.31 -9.22
N THR A 46 -4.44 -3.09 -9.30
CA THR A 46 -5.55 -2.85 -10.24
C THR A 46 -6.58 -1.83 -9.74
N GLY A 47 -6.27 -1.06 -8.69
CA GLY A 47 -6.98 0.14 -8.27
C GLY A 47 -8.24 -0.10 -7.45
N THR A 48 -8.44 -1.28 -6.87
CA THR A 48 -9.66 -1.59 -6.09
C THR A 48 -9.89 -0.58 -4.97
N ASN A 49 -8.89 -0.35 -4.12
CA ASN A 49 -9.00 0.58 -3.01
C ASN A 49 -9.02 2.04 -3.46
N SER A 50 -8.21 2.39 -4.47
CA SER A 50 -8.24 3.73 -5.06
C SER A 50 -9.63 4.10 -5.59
N ILE A 51 -10.31 3.16 -6.26
CA ILE A 51 -11.67 3.36 -6.80
C ILE A 51 -12.67 3.49 -5.65
N TYR A 52 -12.58 2.63 -4.63
CA TYR A 52 -13.42 2.71 -3.45
C TYR A 52 -13.30 4.08 -2.77
N LEU A 53 -12.09 4.56 -2.52
CA LEU A 53 -11.83 5.88 -1.94
C LEU A 53 -12.44 7.01 -2.79
N ALA A 54 -12.28 6.94 -4.12
CA ALA A 54 -12.86 7.95 -5.01
C ALA A 54 -14.39 7.94 -5.00
N GLN A 55 -15.04 6.76 -4.89
CA GLN A 55 -16.48 6.63 -4.72
C GLN A 55 -17.00 7.26 -3.41
N HIS A 56 -16.12 7.36 -2.39
CA HIS A 56 -16.43 7.97 -1.10
C HIS A 56 -15.94 9.44 -0.98
N GLY A 57 -15.68 10.08 -2.14
CA GLY A 57 -15.42 11.53 -2.21
C GLY A 57 -13.98 11.97 -1.98
N PHE A 58 -13.01 11.05 -1.95
CA PHE A 58 -11.60 11.41 -1.92
C PHE A 58 -11.09 11.84 -3.32
N THR A 59 -10.17 12.79 -3.34
CA THR A 59 -9.32 13.04 -4.49
C THR A 59 -8.14 12.07 -4.45
N VAL A 60 -8.11 11.07 -5.33
CA VAL A 60 -7.20 9.92 -5.20
C VAL A 60 -6.08 9.95 -6.23
N VAL A 61 -4.87 9.69 -5.75
CA VAL A 61 -3.71 9.33 -6.54
C VAL A 61 -3.35 7.88 -6.23
N GLY A 62 -3.26 7.03 -7.26
CA GLY A 62 -2.80 5.64 -7.15
C GLY A 62 -1.46 5.46 -7.85
N VAL A 63 -0.51 4.82 -7.19
CA VAL A 63 0.84 4.56 -7.73
C VAL A 63 1.12 3.06 -7.69
N ASP A 64 1.53 2.52 -8.83
CA ASP A 64 2.07 1.16 -8.92
C ASP A 64 3.15 1.11 -10.00
N PHE A 65 4.16 0.26 -9.82
CA PHE A 65 5.24 0.14 -10.81
C PHE A 65 4.86 -0.72 -12.01
N SER A 66 3.78 -1.51 -11.92
CA SER A 66 3.27 -2.33 -13.02
C SER A 66 2.40 -1.50 -13.96
N ALA A 67 2.89 -1.27 -15.19
CA ALA A 67 2.12 -0.60 -16.22
C ALA A 67 0.83 -1.35 -16.56
N ARG A 68 0.83 -2.68 -16.43
CA ARG A 68 -0.35 -3.51 -16.70
C ARG A 68 -1.41 -3.38 -15.61
N ALA A 69 -0.99 -3.36 -14.34
CA ALA A 69 -1.90 -3.11 -13.22
C ALA A 69 -2.56 -1.73 -13.38
N ILE A 70 -1.79 -0.69 -13.66
CA ILE A 70 -2.29 0.68 -13.89
C ILE A 70 -3.24 0.75 -15.09
N ALA A 71 -2.95 0.07 -16.21
CA ALA A 71 -3.87 0.02 -17.33
C ALA A 71 -5.22 -0.58 -16.93
N THR A 72 -5.20 -1.66 -16.13
CA THR A 72 -6.41 -2.29 -15.59
C THR A 72 -7.14 -1.36 -14.62
N ALA A 73 -6.41 -0.69 -13.71
CA ALA A 73 -6.96 0.27 -12.76
C ALA A 73 -7.69 1.41 -13.45
N ARG A 74 -7.09 2.01 -14.47
CA ARG A 74 -7.71 3.05 -15.31
C ARG A 74 -8.99 2.56 -16.00
N ALA A 75 -9.00 1.32 -16.52
CA ALA A 75 -10.19 0.74 -17.14
C ALA A 75 -11.31 0.48 -16.11
N LYS A 76 -10.96 0.01 -14.91
CA LYS A 76 -11.93 -0.18 -13.81
C LYS A 76 -12.52 1.15 -13.35
N ALA A 77 -11.68 2.19 -13.14
CA ALA A 77 -12.13 3.52 -12.70
C ALA A 77 -13.12 4.15 -13.72
N ARG A 78 -12.81 4.07 -15.02
CA ARG A 78 -13.73 4.53 -16.07
C ARG A 78 -15.08 3.80 -16.01
N ARG A 79 -15.07 2.46 -15.81
CA ARG A 79 -16.33 1.68 -15.67
C ARG A 79 -17.11 2.03 -14.42
N ALA A 80 -16.40 2.37 -13.34
CA ALA A 80 -17.02 2.80 -12.09
C ALA A 80 -17.48 4.27 -12.10
N GLY A 81 -17.19 5.03 -13.15
CA GLY A 81 -17.56 6.44 -13.29
C GLY A 81 -16.82 7.37 -12.31
N VAL A 82 -15.62 7.00 -11.88
CA VAL A 82 -14.82 7.81 -10.94
C VAL A 82 -13.50 8.28 -11.55
N ALA A 83 -13.03 9.43 -11.10
CA ALA A 83 -11.75 9.99 -11.46
C ALA A 83 -10.68 9.61 -10.43
N VAL A 84 -9.62 8.94 -10.88
CA VAL A 84 -8.42 8.63 -10.08
C VAL A 84 -7.19 8.92 -10.93
N ALA A 85 -6.22 9.63 -10.38
CA ALA A 85 -4.94 9.88 -11.03
C ALA A 85 -4.00 8.67 -10.83
N PHE A 86 -3.91 7.78 -11.81
CA PHE A 86 -3.04 6.61 -11.75
C PHE A 86 -1.69 6.86 -12.43
N HIS A 87 -0.60 6.55 -11.72
CA HIS A 87 0.77 6.68 -12.19
C HIS A 87 1.53 5.36 -12.18
N VAL A 88 2.26 5.11 -13.27
CA VAL A 88 3.25 4.01 -13.29
C VAL A 88 4.54 4.57 -12.71
N ALA A 89 4.87 4.24 -11.47
CA ALA A 89 6.06 4.75 -10.80
C ALA A 89 6.52 3.83 -9.66
N ASP A 90 7.78 4.00 -9.26
CA ASP A 90 8.37 3.37 -8.08
C ASP A 90 7.99 4.20 -6.85
N VAL A 91 7.40 3.56 -5.84
CA VAL A 91 6.99 4.22 -4.57
C VAL A 91 8.16 4.81 -3.78
N THR A 92 9.40 4.48 -4.14
CA THR A 92 10.62 5.07 -3.56
C THR A 92 11.11 6.31 -4.33
N ARG A 93 10.39 6.73 -5.39
CA ARG A 93 10.76 7.84 -6.29
C ARG A 93 9.51 8.62 -6.71
N LEU A 94 8.89 9.28 -5.75
CA LEU A 94 7.64 10.02 -5.93
C LEU A 94 7.87 11.54 -6.10
N ASP A 95 9.05 11.97 -6.58
CA ASP A 95 9.42 13.39 -6.70
C ASP A 95 8.54 14.19 -7.66
N PHE A 96 7.82 13.51 -8.54
CA PHE A 96 6.85 14.12 -9.45
C PHE A 96 5.55 14.55 -8.75
N LEU A 97 5.21 13.96 -7.59
CA LEU A 97 4.08 14.40 -6.76
C LEU A 97 4.51 15.60 -5.92
N ARG A 98 3.73 16.68 -6.00
CA ARG A 98 3.99 17.94 -5.28
C ARG A 98 2.95 18.22 -4.22
N GLU A 99 1.81 17.57 -4.30
CA GLU A 99 0.70 17.70 -3.37
C GLU A 99 0.99 17.01 -2.04
N SER A 100 0.28 17.47 -1.02
CA SER A 100 0.18 16.78 0.27
C SER A 100 -1.11 15.98 0.35
N PHE A 101 -1.07 14.86 1.09
CA PHE A 101 -2.17 13.93 1.25
C PHE A 101 -2.62 13.85 2.71
N ASP A 102 -3.93 13.82 2.92
CA ASP A 102 -4.56 13.66 4.23
C ASP A 102 -4.56 12.20 4.66
N PHE A 103 -4.63 11.30 3.68
CA PHE A 103 -4.65 9.86 3.88
C PHE A 103 -3.67 9.15 2.95
N VAL A 104 -2.86 8.26 3.49
CA VAL A 104 -2.02 7.35 2.71
C VAL A 104 -2.37 5.91 3.05
N LEU A 105 -2.52 5.09 2.02
CA LEU A 105 -2.81 3.66 2.12
C LEU A 105 -1.66 2.87 1.50
N ASP A 106 -1.18 1.85 2.21
CA ASP A 106 -0.27 0.83 1.70
C ASP A 106 -0.76 -0.55 2.12
N ILE A 107 -1.20 -1.35 1.15
CA ILE A 107 -1.59 -2.73 1.41
C ILE A 107 -0.59 -3.66 0.73
N GLY A 108 0.48 -3.96 1.48
CA GLY A 108 1.44 -4.96 1.06
C GLY A 108 2.58 -4.47 0.15
N CYS A 109 2.82 -3.16 0.05
CA CYS A 109 3.92 -2.62 -0.74
C CYS A 109 5.22 -2.52 0.07
N LEU A 110 5.22 -1.84 1.22
CA LEU A 110 6.40 -1.60 2.06
C LEU A 110 7.17 -2.88 2.40
N HIS A 111 6.47 -3.96 2.75
CA HIS A 111 7.10 -5.21 3.15
C HIS A 111 7.82 -5.94 1.99
N THR A 112 7.58 -5.53 0.74
CA THR A 112 8.28 -6.07 -0.44
C THR A 112 9.58 -5.35 -0.74
N LEU A 113 9.79 -4.17 -0.15
CA LEU A 113 10.95 -3.32 -0.38
C LEU A 113 12.18 -3.87 0.34
N ALA A 114 13.34 -3.77 -0.33
CA ALA A 114 14.62 -4.03 0.33
C ALA A 114 14.88 -2.99 1.43
N ALA A 115 15.63 -3.37 2.46
CA ALA A 115 15.94 -2.47 3.60
C ALA A 115 16.52 -1.12 3.14
N THR A 116 17.39 -1.12 2.11
CA THR A 116 17.97 0.10 1.53
C THR A 116 16.96 1.01 0.81
N GLN A 117 15.81 0.48 0.43
CA GLN A 117 14.73 1.23 -0.23
C GLN A 117 13.75 1.83 0.77
N ARG A 118 13.62 1.25 1.98
CA ARG A 118 12.66 1.67 3.00
C ARG A 118 12.91 3.09 3.51
N ALA A 119 14.18 3.52 3.58
CA ALA A 119 14.53 4.90 3.94
C ALA A 119 13.95 5.91 2.94
N ARG A 120 14.16 5.69 1.63
CA ARG A 120 13.62 6.55 0.57
C ARG A 120 12.09 6.54 0.53
N TYR A 121 11.48 5.39 0.80
CA TYR A 121 10.03 5.28 0.94
C TYR A 121 9.52 6.16 2.09
N ALA A 122 10.15 6.08 3.28
CA ALA A 122 9.78 6.90 4.43
C ALA A 122 9.99 8.41 4.19
N GLU A 123 11.07 8.79 3.50
CA GLU A 123 11.33 10.17 3.07
C GLU A 123 10.23 10.67 2.12
N SER A 124 9.86 9.87 1.12
CA SER A 124 8.77 10.21 0.18
C SER A 124 7.45 10.37 0.92
N LEU A 125 7.12 9.43 1.81
CA LEU A 125 5.91 9.48 2.64
C LEU A 125 5.88 10.74 3.52
N THR A 126 7.01 11.07 4.16
CA THR A 126 7.15 12.27 5.00
C THR A 126 6.90 13.56 4.22
N ARG A 127 7.46 13.65 3.02
CA ARG A 127 7.31 14.83 2.15
C ARG A 127 5.88 14.99 1.60
N LEU A 128 5.20 13.87 1.36
CA LEU A 128 3.86 13.82 0.79
C LEU A 128 2.74 13.89 1.84
N THR A 129 3.07 14.07 3.11
CA THR A 129 2.10 14.17 4.21
C THR A 129 2.36 15.44 5.03
N HIS A 130 1.35 15.87 5.77
CA HIS A 130 1.41 16.99 6.71
C HIS A 130 1.08 16.52 8.13
N PRO A 131 1.38 17.28 9.18
CA PRO A 131 0.97 16.95 10.55
C PRO A 131 -0.54 16.66 10.61
N GLY A 132 -0.87 15.51 11.21
CA GLY A 132 -2.24 15.02 11.29
C GLY A 132 -2.67 14.08 10.15
N SER A 133 -1.91 13.96 9.06
CA SER A 133 -2.19 12.96 8.01
C SER A 133 -2.18 11.55 8.58
N LEU A 134 -3.17 10.73 8.18
CA LEU A 134 -3.24 9.33 8.53
C LEU A 134 -2.50 8.47 7.50
N PHE A 135 -1.67 7.55 7.98
CA PHE A 135 -1.09 6.49 7.17
C PHE A 135 -1.56 5.12 7.68
N LEU A 136 -2.31 4.41 6.86
CA LEU A 136 -2.76 3.04 7.11
C LEU A 136 -1.90 2.07 6.31
N LEU A 137 -1.20 1.20 7.04
CA LEU A 137 -0.30 0.20 6.47
C LEU A 137 -0.74 -1.20 6.83
N TYR A 138 -0.81 -2.08 5.83
CA TYR A 138 -0.88 -3.53 6.01
C TYR A 138 0.44 -4.18 5.58
N ALA A 139 1.03 -4.97 6.45
CA ALA A 139 2.30 -5.62 6.17
C ALA A 139 2.37 -7.06 6.69
N PHE A 140 3.01 -7.94 5.92
CA PHE A 140 3.37 -9.29 6.37
C PHE A 140 4.66 -9.27 7.17
N SER A 141 4.69 -10.09 8.22
CA SER A 141 5.92 -10.43 8.93
C SER A 141 6.81 -11.35 8.08
N PRO A 142 8.13 -11.39 8.31
CA PRO A 142 9.00 -12.39 7.69
C PRO A 142 8.57 -13.80 8.06
N HIS A 143 8.69 -14.74 7.13
CA HIS A 143 8.50 -16.16 7.48
C HIS A 143 9.55 -16.61 8.50
N PRO A 144 9.19 -17.50 9.43
CA PRO A 144 10.15 -18.18 10.31
C PRO A 144 11.27 -18.84 9.48
N PRO A 145 12.50 -18.89 10.01
CA PRO A 145 13.64 -19.47 9.29
C PRO A 145 13.42 -20.91 8.79
N ALA A 146 12.70 -21.72 9.56
CA ALA A 146 12.39 -23.11 9.23
C ALA A 146 11.46 -23.28 8.00
N GLU A 147 10.68 -22.26 7.69
CA GLU A 147 9.71 -22.26 6.60
C GLU A 147 10.23 -21.58 5.32
N ARG A 148 11.46 -21.08 5.35
CA ARG A 148 12.10 -20.45 4.18
C ARG A 148 12.53 -21.50 3.16
N GLY A 149 11.55 -22.13 2.52
CA GLY A 149 11.81 -23.13 1.47
C GLY A 149 12.37 -22.51 0.19
N HIS A 150 13.21 -23.29 -0.52
CA HIS A 150 13.99 -22.84 -1.68
C HIS A 150 13.19 -22.51 -2.94
N LEU A 151 11.91 -22.81 -3.01
CA LEU A 151 11.18 -22.86 -4.29
C LEU A 151 10.29 -21.67 -4.63
N ILE A 152 9.97 -20.76 -3.68
CA ILE A 152 9.13 -19.59 -4.01
C ILE A 152 9.73 -18.32 -3.42
N ARG A 153 10.24 -17.47 -4.29
CA ARG A 153 10.88 -16.17 -3.97
C ARG A 153 10.01 -15.20 -3.15
N PHE A 154 8.68 -15.41 -3.10
CA PHE A 154 7.74 -14.63 -2.29
C PHE A 154 7.76 -14.99 -0.80
N ARG A 155 8.20 -16.18 -0.46
CA ARG A 155 8.28 -16.60 0.95
C ARG A 155 9.30 -15.80 1.77
N ASN A 156 10.18 -15.04 1.10
CA ASN A 156 11.24 -14.26 1.75
C ASN A 156 10.93 -12.75 1.86
N VAL A 157 9.75 -12.29 1.43
CA VAL A 157 9.33 -10.90 1.63
C VAL A 157 8.63 -10.76 2.96
N GLY A 158 8.84 -9.63 3.62
CA GLY A 158 8.25 -9.34 4.91
C GLY A 158 9.05 -8.25 5.62
N ILE A 159 8.45 -7.67 6.63
CA ILE A 159 9.08 -6.67 7.50
C ILE A 159 8.71 -6.98 8.94
N ALA A 160 9.71 -7.02 9.83
CA ALA A 160 9.45 -7.24 11.24
C ALA A 160 8.69 -6.03 11.84
N PRO A 161 7.74 -6.25 12.77
CA PRO A 161 6.98 -5.16 13.39
C PRO A 161 7.86 -4.05 13.96
N GLU A 162 8.98 -4.41 14.58
CA GLU A 162 9.93 -3.46 15.15
C GLU A 162 10.64 -2.65 14.07
N GLU A 163 10.82 -3.23 12.89
CA GLU A 163 11.42 -2.53 11.75
C GLU A 163 10.41 -1.58 11.09
N VAL A 164 9.12 -1.92 11.03
CA VAL A 164 8.05 -1.00 10.61
C VAL A 164 8.07 0.25 11.48
N GLN A 165 8.05 0.05 12.80
CA GLN A 165 8.06 1.16 13.75
C GLN A 165 9.34 2.01 13.60
N ARG A 166 10.51 1.37 13.56
CA ARG A 166 11.81 2.05 13.42
C ARG A 166 11.91 2.87 12.13
N THR A 167 11.36 2.35 11.02
CA THR A 167 11.37 3.03 9.72
C THR A 167 10.53 4.32 9.74
N LEU A 168 9.45 4.35 10.52
CA LEU A 168 8.48 5.44 10.51
C LEU A 168 8.53 6.36 11.74
N ALA A 169 9.14 5.89 12.84
CA ALA A 169 9.08 6.54 14.17
C ALA A 169 9.56 8.01 14.18
N GLN A 170 10.48 8.38 13.30
CA GLN A 170 11.00 9.75 13.26
C GLN A 170 9.88 10.76 12.93
N HIS A 171 8.99 10.43 12.01
CA HIS A 171 8.02 11.36 11.46
C HIS A 171 6.56 10.97 11.71
N PHE A 172 6.31 9.73 12.16
CA PHE A 172 4.98 9.21 12.40
C PHE A 172 4.84 8.66 13.82
N ALA A 173 3.69 8.90 14.42
CA ALA A 173 3.30 8.33 15.70
C ALA A 173 2.38 7.12 15.46
N LEU A 174 2.78 5.95 15.95
CA LEU A 174 1.93 4.76 15.92
C LEU A 174 0.76 4.94 16.89
N GLN A 175 -0.48 4.83 16.40
CA GLN A 175 -1.68 4.96 17.20
C GLN A 175 -2.28 3.59 17.57
N ARG A 176 -2.24 2.65 16.61
CA ARG A 176 -2.88 1.35 16.76
C ARG A 176 -2.14 0.30 15.93
N VAL A 177 -2.10 -0.92 16.44
CA VAL A 177 -1.68 -2.13 15.70
C VAL A 177 -2.76 -3.18 15.87
N GLU A 178 -3.13 -3.84 14.79
CA GLU A 178 -3.96 -5.04 14.81
C GLU A 178 -3.20 -6.19 14.18
N HIS A 179 -2.88 -7.18 14.98
CA HIS A 179 -2.23 -8.38 14.52
C HIS A 179 -3.24 -9.37 13.94
N GLY A 180 -2.85 -10.04 12.87
CA GLY A 180 -3.65 -11.05 12.20
C GLY A 180 -2.77 -12.06 11.47
N ALA A 181 -3.41 -12.92 10.73
CA ALA A 181 -2.75 -13.83 9.81
C ALA A 181 -3.51 -13.85 8.48
N ASP A 182 -2.81 -14.16 7.40
CA ASP A 182 -3.45 -14.41 6.11
C ASP A 182 -4.02 -15.84 6.05
N ARG A 183 -4.55 -16.22 4.87
CA ARG A 183 -5.11 -17.55 4.64
C ARG A 183 -4.10 -18.70 4.78
N ASP A 184 -2.81 -18.39 4.63
CA ASP A 184 -1.70 -19.33 4.78
C ASP A 184 -1.09 -19.28 6.19
N GLU A 185 -1.83 -18.75 7.19
CA GLU A 185 -1.43 -18.56 8.58
C GLU A 185 -0.18 -17.67 8.76
N ARG A 186 0.20 -16.94 7.72
CA ARG A 186 1.33 -16.04 7.77
C ARG A 186 0.99 -14.82 8.60
N ALA A 187 1.80 -14.54 9.62
CA ALA A 187 1.62 -13.39 10.48
C ALA A 187 1.64 -12.08 9.68
N SER A 188 0.68 -11.23 9.96
CA SER A 188 0.51 -9.92 9.37
C SER A 188 0.01 -8.92 10.40
N ALA A 189 0.06 -7.63 10.08
CA ALA A 189 -0.54 -6.63 10.92
C ALA A 189 -1.00 -5.41 10.11
N TRP A 190 -2.04 -4.77 10.61
CA TRP A 190 -2.44 -3.43 10.27
C TRP A 190 -1.84 -2.43 11.25
N TYR A 191 -1.37 -1.28 10.74
CA TYR A 191 -0.77 -0.21 11.52
C TYR A 191 -1.43 1.12 11.15
N TRP A 192 -1.90 1.85 12.17
CA TRP A 192 -2.42 3.21 12.04
C TRP A 192 -1.37 4.18 12.55
N PHE A 193 -0.85 4.99 11.65
CA PHE A 193 0.12 6.03 11.97
C PHE A 193 -0.45 7.41 11.72
N ILE A 194 -0.11 8.37 12.59
CA ILE A 194 -0.40 9.78 12.37
C ILE A 194 0.92 10.53 12.15
N ARG A 195 0.95 11.39 11.15
CA ARG A 195 2.07 12.29 10.89
C ARG A 195 2.22 13.29 12.03
N LYS A 196 3.42 13.37 12.63
CA LYS A 196 3.76 14.28 13.73
C LYS A 196 3.82 15.73 13.26
#